data_cf5470a29727ef55abc3815f9f6f6e64
#
_entry.id   cf5470a29727ef55abc3815f9f6f6e64
#
_cell.length_a   1.000
_cell.length_b   1.000
_cell.length_c   1.000
_cell.angle_alpha   90.00
_cell.angle_beta   90.00
_cell.angle_gamma   90.00
#
_symmetry.space_group_name_H-M   'P 1'
#
loop_
_entity.id
_entity.type
_entity.pdbx_description
1 polymer ?
#
loop_
_entity_poly.entity_id
_entity_poly.type
_entity_poly.pdbx_seq_one_letter_code
_entity_poly.pdbx_strand_id
1 'polypeptide(L)'
;ACSIGMTKKNIIKYDENSDEIISILKEEIEYFDTMSKDSEVGTFVTVGNGIATIYGIDHAMYGEIVTFENGLKGMVQDIRKNEIGCILLGSDTGIREGTKVARTGKKAGVPVGDAYVGRVVNALGEAIDGKGEIKSDDYRPIENEAPGIVDRKSVSVPLETGILSIDAMFPIGRGQRELIIGDRQTGKTSIATDTILNQKGKDVICIY
;
A
#
# COMPACT_ATOMS: atom_id res chain seq x y z
N ALA A 1 57.50 46.24 -8.43
CA ALA A 1 57.45 44.92 -7.83
C ALA A 1 56.81 45.04 -6.43
N CYS A 2 55.55 44.75 -6.31
CA CYS A 2 54.85 44.68 -5.05
C CYS A 2 54.48 43.18 -4.80
N SER A 3 55.27 42.48 -4.03
CA SER A 3 55.05 41.13 -3.60
C SER A 3 54.06 41.16 -2.43
N ILE A 4 52.83 40.74 -2.67
CA ILE A 4 51.89 40.48 -1.59
C ILE A 4 52.22 39.09 -1.04
N GLY A 5 52.87 39.08 0.12
CA GLY A 5 53.14 37.88 0.87
C GLY A 5 51.83 37.35 1.48
N MET A 6 51.16 36.42 0.81
CA MET A 6 50.14 35.63 1.45
C MET A 6 50.79 34.63 2.41
N THR A 7 50.52 34.77 3.70
CA THR A 7 51.01 33.85 4.72
C THR A 7 50.40 32.47 4.52
N LYS A 8 51.23 31.43 4.52
CA LYS A 8 50.82 29.99 4.40
C LYS A 8 49.63 29.59 5.27
N LYS A 9 49.40 30.28 6.37
CA LYS A 9 48.26 30.04 7.28
C LYS A 9 46.90 30.35 6.68
N ASN A 10 46.81 31.33 5.76
CA ASN A 10 45.51 31.68 5.13
C ASN A 10 45.15 30.74 3.96
N ILE A 11 46.14 30.14 3.31
CA ILE A 11 45.94 29.16 2.25
C ILE A 11 45.45 27.85 2.84
N ILE A 12 45.98 27.42 3.98
CA ILE A 12 45.57 26.17 4.66
C ILE A 12 44.10 26.27 5.18
N LYS A 13 43.70 27.46 5.67
CA LYS A 13 42.30 27.65 6.11
C LYS A 13 41.28 27.67 4.97
N TYR A 14 41.70 28.09 3.79
CA TYR A 14 40.83 28.08 2.61
C TYR A 14 40.67 26.66 2.01
N ASP A 15 41.74 25.87 2.06
CA ASP A 15 41.69 24.47 1.57
C ASP A 15 40.91 23.55 2.52
N GLU A 16 41.04 23.69 3.85
CA GLU A 16 40.25 22.90 4.80
C GLU A 16 38.75 23.18 4.67
N ASN A 17 38.33 24.44 4.48
CA ASN A 17 36.91 24.74 4.26
C ASN A 17 36.37 24.25 2.91
N SER A 18 37.19 24.25 1.87
CA SER A 18 36.76 23.76 0.56
C SER A 18 36.68 22.23 0.53
N ASP A 19 37.56 21.53 1.20
CA ASP A 19 37.51 20.07 1.32
C ASP A 19 36.31 19.59 2.16
N GLU A 20 35.98 20.31 3.23
CA GLU A 20 34.82 20.06 4.08
C GLU A 20 33.50 20.31 3.32
N ILE A 21 33.42 21.40 2.55
CA ILE A 21 32.26 21.69 1.70
C ILE A 21 32.13 20.66 0.57
N ILE A 22 33.25 20.26 -0.04
CA ILE A 22 33.24 19.22 -1.08
C ILE A 22 32.86 17.86 -0.51
N SER A 23 33.25 17.53 0.72
CA SER A 23 32.86 16.27 1.36
C SER A 23 31.35 16.24 1.69
N ILE A 24 30.81 17.34 2.21
CA ILE A 24 29.37 17.48 2.49
C ILE A 24 28.57 17.43 1.18
N LEU A 25 29.00 18.10 0.13
CA LEU A 25 28.36 18.05 -1.17
C LEU A 25 28.43 16.65 -1.81
N LYS A 26 29.53 15.94 -1.64
CA LYS A 26 29.63 14.54 -2.09
C LYS A 26 28.70 13.61 -1.32
N GLU A 27 28.62 13.74 0.00
CA GLU A 27 27.68 12.98 0.82
C GLU A 27 26.22 13.29 0.44
N GLU A 28 25.86 14.55 0.22
CA GLU A 28 24.53 14.92 -0.24
C GLU A 28 24.23 14.44 -1.65
N ILE A 29 25.20 14.48 -2.56
CA ILE A 29 25.06 13.96 -3.93
C ILE A 29 24.95 12.44 -3.92
N GLU A 30 25.74 11.72 -3.14
CA GLU A 30 25.62 10.26 -2.97
C GLU A 30 24.28 9.87 -2.32
N TYR A 31 23.83 10.61 -1.32
CA TYR A 31 22.53 10.44 -0.70
C TYR A 31 21.39 10.70 -1.70
N PHE A 32 21.50 11.76 -2.49
CA PHE A 32 20.55 12.11 -3.54
C PHE A 32 20.55 11.07 -4.67
N ASP A 33 21.71 10.56 -5.09
CA ASP A 33 21.86 9.54 -6.12
C ASP A 33 21.32 8.17 -5.64
N THR A 34 21.46 7.88 -4.34
CA THR A 34 20.90 6.65 -3.74
C THR A 34 19.38 6.74 -3.62
N MET A 35 18.85 7.93 -3.30
CA MET A 35 17.40 8.17 -3.24
C MET A 35 16.77 8.33 -4.63
N SER A 36 17.50 8.81 -5.63
CA SER A 36 16.99 9.01 -6.99
C SER A 36 17.04 7.75 -7.85
N LYS A 37 17.79 6.74 -7.46
CA LYS A 37 17.85 5.45 -8.20
C LYS A 37 16.61 4.57 -8.00
N ASP A 38 15.83 4.78 -6.93
CA ASP A 38 14.70 3.92 -6.61
C ASP A 38 13.31 4.60 -6.64
N SER A 39 13.22 5.93 -6.78
CA SER A 39 11.92 6.59 -6.85
C SER A 39 11.90 7.76 -7.83
N GLU A 40 11.32 7.54 -9.00
CA GLU A 40 10.90 8.66 -9.85
C GLU A 40 9.91 9.54 -9.08
N VAL A 41 10.16 10.85 -9.07
CA VAL A 41 9.31 11.83 -8.43
C VAL A 41 8.59 12.63 -9.50
N GLY A 42 7.29 12.49 -9.55
CA GLY A 42 6.41 13.27 -10.41
C GLY A 42 5.80 14.47 -9.71
N THR A 43 5.07 15.24 -10.49
CA THR A 43 4.35 16.42 -10.02
C THR A 43 2.85 16.24 -10.26
N PHE A 44 2.07 16.46 -9.22
CA PHE A 44 0.62 16.49 -9.30
C PHE A 44 0.14 17.74 -10.01
N VAL A 45 -0.82 17.60 -10.92
CA VAL A 45 -1.36 18.69 -11.75
C VAL A 45 -2.79 19.01 -11.39
N THR A 46 -3.68 18.03 -11.41
CA THR A 46 -5.10 18.25 -11.17
C THR A 46 -5.77 17.05 -10.54
N VAL A 47 -6.85 17.30 -9.80
CA VAL A 47 -7.73 16.27 -9.26
C VAL A 47 -9.17 16.52 -9.70
N GLY A 48 -9.86 15.47 -10.05
CA GLY A 48 -11.29 15.50 -10.33
C GLY A 48 -11.92 14.16 -10.03
N ASN A 49 -12.99 14.16 -9.24
CA ASN A 49 -13.73 12.94 -8.86
C ASN A 49 -12.86 11.82 -8.25
N GLY A 50 -11.87 12.17 -7.44
CA GLY A 50 -10.96 11.19 -6.82
C GLY A 50 -9.88 10.63 -7.76
N ILE A 51 -9.74 11.19 -8.98
CA ILE A 51 -8.68 10.84 -9.93
C ILE A 51 -7.68 12.00 -9.98
N ALA A 52 -6.43 11.69 -9.70
CA ALA A 52 -5.32 12.63 -9.78
C ALA A 52 -4.54 12.44 -11.08
N THR A 53 -4.18 13.53 -11.74
CA THR A 53 -3.28 13.52 -12.90
C THR A 53 -1.89 13.93 -12.45
N ILE A 54 -0.89 13.10 -12.81
CA ILE A 54 0.50 13.24 -12.39
C ILE A 54 1.38 13.29 -13.64
N TYR A 55 2.40 14.14 -13.63
CA TYR A 55 3.44 14.25 -14.66
C TYR A 55 4.80 13.82 -14.10
N GLY A 56 5.65 13.25 -14.97
CA GLY A 56 7.07 13.03 -14.65
C GLY A 56 7.38 11.70 -13.95
N ILE A 57 6.45 10.72 -14.01
CA ILE A 57 6.70 9.33 -13.60
C ILE A 57 6.49 8.40 -14.79
N ASP A 58 7.40 8.49 -15.76
CA ASP A 58 7.24 7.84 -17.06
C ASP A 58 7.34 6.31 -17.04
N HIS A 59 7.95 5.74 -16.00
CA HIS A 59 8.11 4.29 -15.83
C HIS A 59 7.10 3.68 -14.85
N ALA A 60 6.05 4.41 -14.47
CA ALA A 60 5.02 3.86 -13.58
C ALA A 60 4.30 2.68 -14.23
N MET A 61 4.00 1.67 -13.42
CA MET A 61 3.28 0.48 -13.86
C MET A 61 1.79 0.59 -13.56
N TYR A 62 0.96 -0.01 -14.40
CA TYR A 62 -0.46 -0.17 -14.09
C TYR A 62 -0.66 -0.92 -12.77
N GLY A 63 -1.51 -0.38 -11.91
CA GLY A 63 -1.75 -0.91 -10.57
C GLY A 63 -0.65 -0.60 -9.55
N GLU A 64 0.35 0.22 -9.88
CA GLU A 64 1.39 0.64 -8.95
C GLU A 64 0.85 1.61 -7.92
N ILE A 65 1.30 1.49 -6.67
CA ILE A 65 1.04 2.47 -5.63
C ILE A 65 2.04 3.61 -5.73
N VAL A 66 1.52 4.82 -5.70
CA VAL A 66 2.29 6.06 -5.60
C VAL A 66 1.97 6.74 -4.28
N THR A 67 2.92 7.46 -3.71
CA THR A 67 2.76 8.18 -2.44
C THR A 67 2.94 9.67 -2.67
N PHE A 68 1.97 10.45 -2.25
CA PHE A 68 2.01 11.91 -2.25
C PHE A 68 2.81 12.43 -1.06
N GLU A 69 3.34 13.64 -1.16
CA GLU A 69 4.13 14.30 -0.11
C GLU A 69 3.40 14.37 1.25
N ASN A 70 2.07 14.46 1.24
CA ASN A 70 1.22 14.45 2.44
C ASN A 70 0.96 13.04 3.01
N GLY A 71 1.58 11.98 2.46
CA GLY A 71 1.39 10.59 2.87
C GLY A 71 0.16 9.91 2.25
N LEU A 72 -0.67 10.61 1.47
CA LEU A 72 -1.77 10.01 0.76
C LEU A 72 -1.25 9.01 -0.28
N LYS A 73 -1.90 7.86 -0.37
CA LYS A 73 -1.58 6.83 -1.37
C LYS A 73 -2.55 6.92 -2.54
N GLY A 74 -2.04 6.62 -3.72
CA GLY A 74 -2.83 6.52 -4.92
C GLY A 74 -2.43 5.29 -5.73
N MET A 75 -3.32 4.81 -6.58
CA MET A 75 -3.10 3.67 -7.45
C MET A 75 -3.15 4.10 -8.91
N VAL A 76 -2.10 3.80 -9.66
CA VAL A 76 -2.00 4.09 -11.10
C VAL A 76 -3.02 3.24 -11.86
N GLN A 77 -3.90 3.90 -12.64
CA GLN A 77 -4.95 3.23 -13.43
C GLN A 77 -4.89 3.57 -14.92
N ASP A 78 -4.40 4.75 -15.27
CA ASP A 78 -4.32 5.20 -16.66
C ASP A 78 -2.91 5.72 -16.95
N ILE A 79 -2.31 5.21 -18.00
CA ILE A 79 -0.96 5.59 -18.42
C ILE A 79 -1.05 6.15 -19.83
N ARG A 80 -0.79 7.44 -19.96
CA ARG A 80 -0.71 8.15 -21.24
C ARG A 80 0.72 8.59 -21.52
N LYS A 81 0.96 9.11 -22.69
CA LYS A 81 2.31 9.46 -23.17
C LYS A 81 3.09 10.38 -22.21
N ASN A 82 2.41 11.32 -21.55
CA ASN A 82 3.04 12.30 -20.65
C ASN A 82 2.26 12.47 -19.34
N GLU A 83 1.17 11.74 -19.15
CA GLU A 83 0.27 11.89 -18.01
C GLU A 83 -0.08 10.54 -17.42
N ILE A 84 -0.15 10.47 -16.12
CA ILE A 84 -0.58 9.29 -15.40
C ILE A 84 -1.81 9.63 -14.59
N GLY A 85 -2.88 8.88 -14.82
CA GLY A 85 -4.11 8.93 -14.04
C GLY A 85 -4.02 7.98 -12.84
N CYS A 86 -4.23 8.52 -11.66
CA CYS A 86 -4.11 7.79 -10.40
C CYS A 86 -5.40 7.92 -9.59
N ILE A 87 -5.94 6.81 -9.10
CA ILE A 87 -7.07 6.82 -8.16
C ILE A 87 -6.53 7.09 -6.77
N LEU A 88 -7.08 8.10 -6.09
CA LEU A 88 -6.71 8.41 -4.72
C LEU A 88 -7.34 7.43 -3.74
N LEU A 89 -6.54 6.88 -2.83
CA LEU A 89 -6.98 5.95 -1.78
C LEU A 89 -7.25 6.69 -0.46
N GLY A 90 -7.91 7.85 -0.55
CA GLY A 90 -8.27 8.68 0.59
C GLY A 90 -8.84 10.02 0.17
N SER A 91 -8.94 10.95 1.12
CA SER A 91 -9.43 12.31 0.84
C SER A 91 -8.40 13.12 0.06
N ASP A 92 -8.86 13.82 -0.95
CA ASP A 92 -8.07 14.77 -1.76
C ASP A 92 -7.77 16.10 -1.03
N THR A 93 -8.29 16.24 0.20
CA THR A 93 -8.07 17.43 1.03
C THR A 93 -6.59 17.63 1.35
N GLY A 94 -6.04 18.77 0.94
CA GLY A 94 -4.64 19.13 1.22
C GLY A 94 -3.66 18.84 0.08
N ILE A 95 -4.12 18.25 -1.02
CA ILE A 95 -3.32 18.14 -2.25
C ILE A 95 -3.46 19.44 -3.03
N ARG A 96 -2.32 19.99 -3.48
CA ARG A 96 -2.26 21.19 -4.30
C ARG A 96 -1.48 20.91 -5.58
N GLU A 97 -1.79 21.65 -6.63
CA GLU A 97 -0.97 21.65 -7.84
C GLU A 97 0.51 21.87 -7.48
N GLY A 98 1.41 21.08 -8.07
CA GLY A 98 2.81 21.10 -7.75
C GLY A 98 3.24 20.15 -6.60
N THR A 99 2.32 19.47 -5.90
CA THR A 99 2.65 18.47 -4.87
C THR A 99 3.47 17.35 -5.48
N LYS A 100 4.54 16.96 -4.81
CA LYS A 100 5.40 15.85 -5.26
C LYS A 100 4.76 14.50 -5.01
N VAL A 101 4.95 13.60 -5.97
CA VAL A 101 4.45 12.23 -5.94
C VAL A 101 5.58 11.27 -6.24
N ALA A 102 5.87 10.37 -5.31
CA ALA A 102 6.92 9.39 -5.44
C ALA A 102 6.35 8.01 -5.80
N ARG A 103 7.04 7.29 -6.69
CA ARG A 103 6.74 5.89 -6.99
C ARG A 103 7.16 5.00 -5.83
N THR A 104 6.44 3.92 -5.63
CA THR A 104 6.84 2.86 -4.69
C THR A 104 7.47 1.64 -5.36
N GLY A 105 7.33 1.52 -6.69
CA GLY A 105 7.76 0.33 -7.43
C GLY A 105 6.97 -0.94 -7.10
N LYS A 106 5.92 -0.84 -6.27
CA LYS A 106 5.11 -1.97 -5.81
C LYS A 106 3.69 -1.87 -6.37
N LYS A 107 3.18 -2.95 -6.92
CA LYS A 107 1.77 -3.05 -7.30
C LYS A 107 0.89 -2.96 -6.06
N ALA A 108 -0.34 -2.46 -6.25
CA ALA A 108 -1.34 -2.42 -5.19
C ALA A 108 -1.52 -3.80 -4.54
N GLY A 109 -1.38 -3.85 -3.25
CA GLY A 109 -1.41 -5.07 -2.47
C GLY A 109 -1.56 -4.76 -0.99
N VAL A 110 -1.57 -5.81 -0.20
CA VAL A 110 -1.65 -5.72 1.26
C VAL A 110 -0.52 -6.53 1.89
N PRO A 111 0.06 -6.05 2.98
CA PRO A 111 0.96 -6.87 3.78
C PRO A 111 0.18 -8.02 4.39
N VAL A 112 0.79 -9.19 4.46
CA VAL A 112 0.18 -10.44 4.96
C VAL A 112 1.11 -11.12 5.94
N GLY A 113 0.56 -11.97 6.80
CA GLY A 113 1.33 -12.77 7.76
C GLY A 113 0.54 -13.08 9.03
N ASP A 114 1.08 -13.94 9.87
CA ASP A 114 0.44 -14.38 11.12
C ASP A 114 0.23 -13.22 12.12
N ALA A 115 1.02 -12.15 11.99
CA ALA A 115 0.89 -10.94 12.81
C ALA A 115 -0.46 -10.22 12.65
N TYR A 116 -1.19 -10.52 11.57
CA TYR A 116 -2.52 -9.96 11.30
C TYR A 116 -3.65 -10.71 12.02
N VAL A 117 -3.39 -11.90 12.55
CA VAL A 117 -4.42 -12.68 13.26
C VAL A 117 -4.81 -11.97 14.55
N GLY A 118 -6.11 -11.72 14.71
CA GLY A 118 -6.66 -10.99 15.88
C GLY A 118 -6.49 -9.48 15.83
N ARG A 119 -6.15 -8.91 14.65
CA ARG A 119 -6.01 -7.48 14.41
C ARG A 119 -7.15 -6.95 13.54
N VAL A 120 -7.41 -5.65 13.66
CA VAL A 120 -8.35 -4.92 12.79
C VAL A 120 -7.55 -3.93 11.96
N VAL A 121 -7.70 -4.02 10.65
CA VAL A 121 -6.94 -3.23 9.69
C VAL A 121 -7.85 -2.55 8.66
N ASN A 122 -7.37 -1.46 8.07
CA ASN A 122 -8.03 -0.83 6.93
C ASN A 122 -7.72 -1.59 5.61
N ALA A 123 -8.28 -1.11 4.51
CA ALA A 123 -8.08 -1.71 3.17
C ALA A 123 -6.61 -1.67 2.68
N LEU A 124 -5.75 -0.87 3.28
CA LEU A 124 -4.33 -0.77 2.96
C LEU A 124 -3.45 -1.65 3.88
N GLY A 125 -4.08 -2.40 4.81
CA GLY A 125 -3.38 -3.23 5.78
C GLY A 125 -2.82 -2.46 6.99
N GLU A 126 -3.21 -1.20 7.20
CA GLU A 126 -2.80 -0.41 8.34
C GLU A 126 -3.69 -0.72 9.56
N ALA A 127 -3.09 -0.86 10.73
CA ALA A 127 -3.82 -1.18 11.95
C ALA A 127 -4.72 -0.01 12.40
N ILE A 128 -6.00 -0.29 12.65
CA ILE A 128 -6.98 0.67 13.16
C ILE A 128 -7.53 0.30 14.54
N ASP A 129 -6.99 -0.76 15.15
CA ASP A 129 -7.43 -1.31 16.45
C ASP A 129 -6.74 -0.66 17.66
N GLY A 130 -5.87 0.32 17.46
CA GLY A 130 -5.13 1.00 18.53
C GLY A 130 -4.02 0.18 19.19
N LYS A 131 -3.71 -1.02 18.68
CA LYS A 131 -2.69 -1.92 19.24
C LYS A 131 -1.28 -1.71 18.67
N GLY A 132 -1.07 -0.62 17.94
CA GLY A 132 0.21 -0.29 17.31
C GLY A 132 0.39 -0.92 15.93
N GLU A 133 1.50 -0.56 15.28
CA GLU A 133 1.84 -0.98 13.93
C GLU A 133 2.07 -2.49 13.82
N ILE A 134 1.65 -3.08 12.72
CA ILE A 134 1.85 -4.51 12.42
C ILE A 134 3.07 -4.62 11.52
N LYS A 135 4.10 -5.34 11.99
CA LYS A 135 5.28 -5.64 11.18
C LYS A 135 5.03 -6.92 10.40
N SER A 136 5.16 -6.84 9.09
CA SER A 136 5.06 -7.98 8.18
C SER A 136 6.09 -7.82 7.07
N ASP A 137 6.79 -8.90 6.77
CA ASP A 137 7.76 -8.95 5.69
C ASP A 137 7.14 -9.45 4.37
N ASP A 138 5.96 -10.08 4.45
CA ASP A 138 5.26 -10.62 3.29
C ASP A 138 4.22 -9.63 2.74
N TYR A 139 4.11 -9.63 1.40
CA TYR A 139 3.20 -8.75 0.68
C TYR A 139 2.51 -9.48 -0.47
N ARG A 140 1.20 -9.37 -0.58
CA ARG A 140 0.42 -9.96 -1.68
C ARG A 140 -0.26 -8.89 -2.51
N PRO A 141 -0.14 -8.93 -3.84
CA PRO A 141 -0.89 -8.03 -4.72
C PRO A 141 -2.39 -8.33 -4.62
N ILE A 142 -3.20 -7.27 -4.77
CA ILE A 142 -4.68 -7.38 -4.76
C ILE A 142 -5.16 -8.16 -5.99
N GLU A 143 -4.53 -7.91 -7.14
CA GLU A 143 -4.85 -8.60 -8.39
C GLU A 143 -3.93 -9.80 -8.58
N ASN A 144 -4.54 -10.99 -8.61
CA ASN A 144 -3.89 -12.26 -8.93
C ASN A 144 -4.74 -13.00 -9.94
N GLU A 145 -4.10 -13.80 -10.76
CA GLU A 145 -4.80 -14.71 -11.67
C GLU A 145 -5.67 -15.69 -10.87
N ALA A 146 -6.94 -15.80 -11.26
CA ALA A 146 -7.85 -16.76 -10.65
C ALA A 146 -7.48 -18.19 -11.09
N PRO A 147 -7.52 -19.19 -10.17
CA PRO A 147 -7.32 -20.58 -10.55
C PRO A 147 -8.30 -21.01 -11.63
N GLY A 148 -7.80 -21.73 -12.63
CA GLY A 148 -8.62 -22.32 -13.68
C GLY A 148 -9.65 -23.33 -13.15
N ILE A 149 -10.61 -23.71 -13.98
CA ILE A 149 -11.66 -24.67 -13.58
C ILE A 149 -11.03 -26.03 -13.22
N VAL A 150 -9.99 -26.43 -13.92
CA VAL A 150 -9.28 -27.71 -13.71
C VAL A 150 -8.50 -27.70 -12.40
N ASP A 151 -7.99 -26.56 -11.98
CA ASP A 151 -7.19 -26.40 -10.76
C ASP A 151 -8.03 -26.33 -9.49
N ARG A 152 -9.35 -26.15 -9.63
CA ARG A 152 -10.25 -26.01 -8.49
C ARG A 152 -10.65 -27.37 -7.94
N LYS A 153 -10.46 -27.54 -6.64
CA LYS A 153 -10.98 -28.71 -5.92
C LYS A 153 -12.48 -28.63 -5.80
N SER A 154 -13.19 -29.72 -6.03
CA SER A 154 -14.63 -29.82 -5.80
C SER A 154 -14.98 -29.60 -4.34
N VAL A 155 -16.10 -28.92 -4.09
CA VAL A 155 -16.63 -28.71 -2.74
C VAL A 155 -17.20 -30.03 -2.23
N SER A 156 -16.58 -30.61 -1.22
CA SER A 156 -16.97 -31.92 -0.66
C SER A 156 -16.98 -31.95 0.88
N VAL A 157 -16.49 -30.89 1.53
CA VAL A 157 -16.39 -30.82 2.99
C VAL A 157 -17.39 -29.78 3.49
N PRO A 158 -18.32 -30.13 4.39
CA PRO A 158 -19.27 -29.17 4.96
C PRO A 158 -18.59 -28.19 5.90
N LEU A 159 -19.09 -26.96 5.92
CA LEU A 159 -18.79 -25.95 6.91
C LEU A 159 -19.91 -25.99 7.97
N GLU A 160 -19.58 -26.36 9.19
CA GLU A 160 -20.53 -26.35 10.28
C GLU A 160 -20.75 -24.92 10.76
N THR A 161 -21.92 -24.35 10.45
CA THR A 161 -22.27 -22.98 10.87
C THR A 161 -22.73 -22.91 12.33
N GLY A 162 -23.22 -24.03 12.88
CA GLY A 162 -23.85 -24.11 14.19
C GLY A 162 -25.31 -23.64 14.19
N ILE A 163 -25.85 -23.30 13.03
CA ILE A 163 -27.25 -22.90 12.86
C ILE A 163 -28.02 -24.11 12.29
N LEU A 164 -28.85 -24.70 13.11
CA LEU A 164 -29.57 -25.97 12.79
C LEU A 164 -30.30 -25.94 11.45
N SER A 165 -30.99 -24.87 11.13
CA SER A 165 -31.72 -24.72 9.89
C SER A 165 -30.81 -24.71 8.65
N ILE A 166 -29.60 -24.22 8.75
CA ILE A 166 -28.63 -24.21 7.66
C ILE A 166 -27.96 -25.57 7.58
N ASP A 167 -27.39 -26.05 8.68
CA ASP A 167 -26.58 -27.27 8.70
C ASP A 167 -27.42 -28.54 8.36
N ALA A 168 -28.72 -28.56 8.74
CA ALA A 168 -29.58 -29.71 8.49
C ALA A 168 -30.25 -29.70 7.13
N MET A 169 -30.58 -28.52 6.57
CA MET A 169 -31.38 -28.46 5.33
C MET A 169 -30.58 -28.00 4.12
N PHE A 170 -29.66 -27.06 4.31
CA PHE A 170 -28.86 -26.45 3.23
C PHE A 170 -27.40 -26.30 3.66
N PRO A 171 -26.67 -27.40 3.91
CA PRO A 171 -25.31 -27.32 4.42
C PRO A 171 -24.40 -26.57 3.45
N ILE A 172 -23.64 -25.65 3.99
CA ILE A 172 -22.65 -24.85 3.25
C ILE A 172 -21.36 -25.66 3.14
N GLY A 173 -20.79 -25.73 1.95
CA GLY A 173 -19.50 -26.40 1.73
C GLY A 173 -18.31 -25.45 1.83
N ARG A 174 -17.19 -25.95 2.31
CA ARG A 174 -15.93 -25.21 2.33
C ARG A 174 -15.46 -24.88 0.92
N GLY A 175 -15.38 -23.59 0.58
CA GLY A 175 -15.09 -23.06 -0.75
C GLY A 175 -16.34 -22.58 -1.51
N GLN A 176 -17.51 -22.69 -0.93
CA GLN A 176 -18.76 -22.19 -1.50
C GLN A 176 -18.91 -20.68 -1.25
N ARG A 177 -19.63 -20.00 -2.14
CA ARG A 177 -20.03 -18.59 -2.00
C ARG A 177 -21.51 -18.55 -1.66
N GLU A 178 -21.84 -17.91 -0.55
CA GLU A 178 -23.20 -17.77 -0.07
C GLU A 178 -23.66 -16.31 -0.06
N LEU A 179 -24.93 -16.11 -0.37
CA LEU A 179 -25.57 -14.81 -0.29
C LEU A 179 -26.58 -14.79 0.87
N ILE A 180 -26.35 -13.90 1.83
CA ILE A 180 -27.29 -13.63 2.91
C ILE A 180 -28.05 -12.35 2.57
N ILE A 181 -29.32 -12.48 2.18
CA ILE A 181 -30.18 -11.37 1.76
C ILE A 181 -31.35 -11.18 2.74
N GLY A 182 -31.74 -9.94 2.95
CA GLY A 182 -32.86 -9.55 3.81
C GLY A 182 -32.90 -8.05 4.05
N ASP A 183 -33.97 -7.55 4.64
CA ASP A 183 -34.15 -6.14 4.99
C ASP A 183 -33.18 -5.68 6.08
N ARG A 184 -33.22 -4.38 6.39
CA ARG A 184 -32.42 -3.81 7.47
C ARG A 184 -32.79 -4.47 8.80
N GLN A 185 -31.80 -4.72 9.66
CA GLN A 185 -31.95 -5.26 11.02
C GLN A 185 -32.62 -6.66 11.11
N THR A 186 -32.56 -7.46 10.07
CA THR A 186 -33.13 -8.82 10.05
C THR A 186 -32.15 -9.90 10.55
N GLY A 187 -31.00 -9.51 11.12
CA GLY A 187 -30.04 -10.47 11.69
C GLY A 187 -29.03 -11.07 10.71
N LYS A 188 -28.85 -10.49 9.51
CA LYS A 188 -27.86 -10.99 8.53
C LYS A 188 -26.45 -11.09 9.10
N THR A 189 -26.02 -10.03 9.77
CA THR A 189 -24.70 -9.99 10.43
C THR A 189 -24.59 -11.01 11.56
N SER A 190 -25.68 -11.26 12.30
CA SER A 190 -25.69 -12.24 13.38
C SER A 190 -25.40 -13.65 12.86
N ILE A 191 -25.97 -14.04 11.71
CA ILE A 191 -25.68 -15.32 11.07
C ILE A 191 -24.18 -15.45 10.77
N ALA A 192 -23.57 -14.43 10.19
CA ALA A 192 -22.14 -14.42 9.91
C ALA A 192 -21.30 -14.50 11.18
N THR A 193 -21.64 -13.71 12.20
CA THR A 193 -20.92 -13.68 13.48
C THR A 193 -21.03 -15.01 14.21
N ASP A 194 -22.22 -15.61 14.30
CA ASP A 194 -22.42 -16.90 14.94
C ASP A 194 -21.65 -18.01 14.22
N THR A 195 -21.62 -17.99 12.90
CA THR A 195 -20.82 -18.92 12.11
C THR A 195 -19.33 -18.78 12.43
N ILE A 196 -18.81 -17.55 12.54
CA ILE A 196 -17.40 -17.29 12.93
C ILE A 196 -17.10 -17.83 14.33
N LEU A 197 -17.97 -17.55 15.30
CA LEU A 197 -17.80 -18.02 16.69
C LEU A 197 -17.77 -19.54 16.77
N ASN A 198 -18.58 -20.22 15.97
CA ASN A 198 -18.64 -21.67 15.91
C ASN A 198 -17.44 -22.35 15.24
N GLN A 199 -16.53 -21.57 14.61
CA GLN A 199 -15.27 -22.11 14.08
C GLN A 199 -14.16 -22.23 15.13
N LYS A 200 -14.38 -21.79 16.37
CA LYS A 200 -13.37 -21.90 17.43
C LYS A 200 -12.94 -23.35 17.63
N GLY A 201 -11.65 -23.61 17.52
CA GLY A 201 -11.08 -24.96 17.69
C GLY A 201 -11.16 -25.87 16.47
N LYS A 202 -11.63 -25.35 15.30
CA LYS A 202 -11.78 -26.15 14.05
C LYS A 202 -10.69 -25.88 13.01
N ASP A 203 -9.60 -25.20 13.40
CA ASP A 203 -8.50 -24.81 12.51
C ASP A 203 -8.98 -24.04 11.25
N VAL A 204 -9.84 -23.05 11.48
CA VAL A 204 -10.38 -22.16 10.47
C VAL A 204 -10.03 -20.72 10.79
N ILE A 205 -9.39 -20.03 9.86
CA ILE A 205 -9.14 -18.59 9.94
C ILE A 205 -10.38 -17.86 9.43
N CYS A 206 -10.96 -16.99 10.25
CA CYS A 206 -12.11 -16.17 9.89
C CYS A 206 -11.68 -14.73 9.62
N ILE A 207 -12.15 -14.19 8.51
CA ILE A 207 -11.91 -12.79 8.11
C ILE A 207 -13.27 -12.11 7.94
N TYR A 208 -13.48 -11.01 8.66
CA TYR A 208 -14.71 -10.23 8.63
C TYR A 208 -14.43 -8.79 8.18
#